data_3f439423c1bee1042a9636cb0b8fad78
#
_entry.id   3f439423c1bee1042a9636cb0b8fad78
#
_cell.length_a   1.000
_cell.length_b   1.000
_cell.length_c   1.000
_cell.angle_alpha   90.00
_cell.angle_beta   90.00
_cell.angle_gamma   90.00
#
_symmetry.space_group_name_H-M   'P 1'
#
loop_
_entity.id
_entity.type
_entity.pdbx_description
1 polymer ?
#
loop_
_entity_poly.entity_id
_entity_poly.type
_entity_poly.pdbx_seq_one_letter_code
_entity_poly.pdbx_strand_id
1 'polypeptide(L)'
;VNGMKNAFDLTEVGRIVYGEDRRLFPTTATRALHQVVPVEYTIHGCPISIPEFLAALKCLLSGIPYTVPDQAVCTECKRNENVCLYDRGVTCLGPVTRAGCNSWCVNNGNICYGCRGLVSNPNEKGMLQVLTAYGISLEHVVKKMEMYNRCREEGDVTADPLLPPLAKGEQGGLNRE
;
A
#
# COMPACT_ATOMS: atom_id res chain seq x y z
N VAL A 1 5.85 -2.10 6.23
CA VAL A 1 6.34 -1.87 7.58
C VAL A 1 5.36 -1.08 8.42
N ASN A 2 4.51 -0.32 7.79
CA ASN A 2 3.55 0.57 8.42
C ASN A 2 2.50 -0.12 9.32
N GLY A 3 2.00 -1.26 8.91
CA GLY A 3 0.86 -1.89 9.57
C GLY A 3 1.18 -2.64 10.86
N MET A 4 2.44 -2.69 11.27
CA MET A 4 2.81 -3.60 12.36
C MET A 4 2.94 -2.95 13.73
N LYS A 5 2.86 -1.63 13.85
CA LYS A 5 3.67 -0.99 14.87
C LYS A 5 2.89 -0.38 16.01
N ASN A 6 1.66 -0.01 15.82
CA ASN A 6 0.86 0.63 16.84
C ASN A 6 -0.30 -0.26 17.32
N ALA A 7 -0.10 -1.59 17.28
CA ALA A 7 -1.13 -2.56 17.65
C ALA A 7 -1.30 -2.70 19.17
N PHE A 8 -0.27 -2.32 19.93
CA PHE A 8 -0.24 -2.43 21.39
C PHE A 8 0.10 -1.10 22.03
N ASP A 9 -0.26 -0.93 23.30
CA ASP A 9 0.15 0.23 24.08
C ASP A 9 1.67 0.29 24.23
N LEU A 10 2.26 1.42 23.84
CA LEU A 10 3.70 1.59 23.84
C LEU A 10 4.32 1.53 25.24
N THR A 11 3.54 1.91 26.26
CA THR A 11 3.96 1.87 27.65
C THR A 11 4.11 0.44 28.12
N GLU A 12 3.13 -0.38 27.79
CA GLU A 12 3.12 -1.79 28.17
C GLU A 12 4.20 -2.56 27.42
N VAL A 13 4.33 -2.34 26.11
CA VAL A 13 5.40 -2.95 25.31
C VAL A 13 6.76 -2.58 25.84
N GLY A 14 6.98 -1.29 26.15
CA GLY A 14 8.24 -0.84 26.73
C GLY A 14 8.54 -1.51 28.08
N ARG A 15 7.52 -1.70 28.92
CA ARG A 15 7.67 -2.41 30.19
C ARG A 15 8.02 -3.90 30.01
N ILE A 16 7.41 -4.55 29.02
CA ILE A 16 7.69 -5.98 28.74
C ILE A 16 9.10 -6.16 28.19
N VAL A 17 9.55 -5.27 27.29
CA VAL A 17 10.82 -5.43 26.59
C VAL A 17 12.00 -4.94 27.42
N TYR A 18 11.85 -3.81 28.12
CA TYR A 18 12.95 -3.12 28.80
C TYR A 18 12.84 -3.16 30.33
N GLY A 19 11.75 -3.65 30.90
CA GLY A 19 11.54 -3.72 32.34
C GLY A 19 11.68 -2.36 33.02
N GLU A 20 12.51 -2.31 34.08
CA GLU A 20 12.81 -1.07 34.83
C GLU A 20 13.62 -0.04 34.01
N ASP A 21 14.39 -0.51 33.04
CA ASP A 21 15.23 0.33 32.19
C ASP A 21 14.44 1.10 31.10
N ARG A 22 13.13 0.90 31.02
CA ARG A 22 12.24 1.57 30.07
C ARG A 22 12.47 3.09 29.98
N ARG A 23 12.81 3.73 31.09
CA ARG A 23 13.04 5.18 31.14
C ARG A 23 14.23 5.62 30.28
N LEU A 24 15.15 4.73 30.00
CA LEU A 24 16.33 4.99 29.17
C LEU A 24 16.03 4.86 27.66
N PHE A 25 14.87 4.25 27.32
CA PHE A 25 14.47 3.95 25.95
C PHE A 25 13.11 4.59 25.62
N PRO A 26 13.06 5.91 25.38
CA PRO A 26 11.82 6.56 25.00
C PRO A 26 11.32 5.99 23.69
N THR A 27 10.07 5.58 23.68
CA THR A 27 9.39 5.03 22.48
C THR A 27 8.33 5.99 21.99
N THR A 28 8.19 6.11 20.68
CA THR A 28 7.15 6.90 20.02
C THR A 28 6.33 6.02 19.08
N ALA A 29 5.08 6.41 18.82
CA ALA A 29 4.28 5.74 17.83
C ALA A 29 4.94 5.77 16.46
N THR A 30 4.91 4.65 15.76
CA THR A 30 5.41 4.55 14.39
C THR A 30 4.50 5.34 13.46
N ARG A 31 5.08 6.23 12.67
CA ARG A 31 4.38 7.03 11.67
C ARG A 31 4.98 6.79 10.29
N ALA A 32 4.14 6.89 9.26
CA ALA A 32 4.63 6.90 7.88
C ALA A 32 5.38 8.20 7.59
N LEU A 33 6.26 8.18 6.59
CA LEU A 33 7.08 9.35 6.26
C LEU A 33 6.21 10.58 5.94
N HIS A 34 5.13 10.40 5.18
CA HIS A 34 4.20 11.48 4.82
C HIS A 34 3.43 12.07 6.01
N GLN A 35 3.35 11.36 7.14
CA GLN A 35 2.76 11.85 8.39
C GLN A 35 3.74 12.72 9.21
N VAL A 36 4.99 12.78 8.79
CA VAL A 36 6.05 13.52 9.50
C VAL A 36 6.57 14.68 8.66
N VAL A 37 6.70 14.48 7.36
CA VAL A 37 7.20 15.47 6.42
C VAL A 37 6.29 15.56 5.19
N PRO A 38 6.17 16.72 4.54
CA PRO A 38 5.49 16.83 3.25
C PRO A 38 6.15 15.92 2.21
N VAL A 39 5.35 15.13 1.51
CA VAL A 39 5.79 14.23 0.44
C VAL A 39 4.96 14.55 -0.80
N GLU A 40 5.59 15.04 -1.86
CA GLU A 40 4.91 15.43 -3.10
C GLU A 40 4.54 14.24 -3.96
N TYR A 41 5.32 13.15 -3.87
CA TYR A 41 5.10 11.99 -4.71
C TYR A 41 5.49 10.69 -4.01
N THR A 42 4.67 9.65 -4.15
CA THR A 42 4.91 8.35 -3.55
C THR A 42 4.81 7.23 -4.59
N ILE A 43 5.80 6.35 -4.61
CA ILE A 43 5.77 5.12 -5.42
C ILE A 43 5.67 3.93 -4.46
N HIS A 44 4.58 3.17 -4.58
CA HIS A 44 4.32 2.04 -3.73
C HIS A 44 4.93 0.74 -4.27
N GLY A 45 5.44 -0.08 -3.36
CA GLY A 45 5.95 -1.41 -3.66
C GLY A 45 6.83 -1.95 -2.55
N CYS A 46 6.84 -3.26 -2.37
CA CYS A 46 7.72 -3.94 -1.42
C CYS A 46 8.14 -5.31 -2.00
N PRO A 47 9.23 -5.35 -2.79
CA PRO A 47 10.09 -4.23 -3.22
C PRO A 47 9.44 -3.30 -4.27
N ILE A 48 10.03 -2.15 -4.45
CA ILE A 48 9.66 -1.22 -5.51
C ILE A 48 10.00 -1.83 -6.89
N SER A 49 9.14 -1.58 -7.87
CA SER A 49 9.43 -1.95 -9.28
C SER A 49 10.44 -0.97 -9.88
N ILE A 50 11.63 -1.46 -10.23
CA ILE A 50 12.67 -0.62 -10.83
C ILE A 50 12.20 0.04 -12.15
N PRO A 51 11.57 -0.68 -13.10
CA PRO A 51 11.05 -0.06 -14.32
C PRO A 51 10.03 1.04 -14.03
N GLU A 52 9.14 0.83 -13.07
CA GLU A 52 8.15 1.83 -12.65
C GLU A 52 8.82 3.05 -12.01
N PHE A 53 9.78 2.83 -11.13
CA PHE A 53 10.54 3.92 -10.52
C PHE A 53 11.21 4.81 -11.58
N LEU A 54 11.88 4.20 -12.54
CA LEU A 54 12.56 4.93 -13.62
C LEU A 54 11.56 5.69 -14.50
N ALA A 55 10.40 5.09 -14.81
CA ALA A 55 9.35 5.74 -15.56
C ALA A 55 8.77 6.95 -14.81
N ALA A 56 8.46 6.77 -13.53
CA ALA A 56 7.97 7.85 -12.67
C ALA A 56 9.00 8.98 -12.53
N LEU A 57 10.26 8.64 -12.27
CA LEU A 57 11.34 9.63 -12.17
C LEU A 57 11.49 10.45 -13.46
N LYS A 58 11.47 9.77 -14.62
CA LYS A 58 11.52 10.44 -15.93
C LYS A 58 10.36 11.40 -16.11
N CYS A 59 9.14 11.00 -15.78
CA CYS A 59 7.96 11.85 -15.86
C CYS A 59 8.10 13.08 -14.95
N LEU A 60 8.49 12.89 -13.70
CA LEU A 60 8.65 13.96 -12.71
C LEU A 60 9.73 14.98 -13.15
N LEU A 61 10.87 14.50 -13.62
CA LEU A 61 11.94 15.38 -14.14
C LEU A 61 11.52 16.16 -15.38
N SER A 62 10.57 15.63 -16.17
CA SER A 62 10.00 16.30 -17.34
C SER A 62 8.81 17.20 -17.00
N GLY A 63 8.43 17.32 -15.72
CA GLY A 63 7.25 18.07 -15.31
C GLY A 63 5.91 17.43 -15.71
N ILE A 64 5.92 16.15 -16.04
CA ILE A 64 4.74 15.39 -16.46
C ILE A 64 4.30 14.51 -15.29
N PRO A 65 3.01 14.51 -14.90
CA PRO A 65 2.53 13.62 -13.86
C PRO A 65 2.64 12.16 -14.30
N TYR A 66 3.20 11.33 -13.43
CA TYR A 66 3.21 9.89 -13.66
C TYR A 66 1.87 9.28 -13.21
N THR A 67 1.23 8.51 -14.08
CA THR A 67 -0.02 7.82 -13.77
C THR A 67 0.26 6.36 -13.46
N VAL A 68 -0.06 5.94 -12.23
CA VAL A 68 0.05 4.54 -11.82
C VAL A 68 -1.08 3.73 -12.49
N PRO A 69 -0.80 2.51 -12.98
CA PRO A 69 -1.84 1.65 -13.52
C PRO A 69 -2.97 1.38 -12.51
N ASP A 70 -4.21 1.65 -12.90
CA ASP A 70 -5.39 1.43 -12.05
C ASP A 70 -6.16 0.15 -12.43
N GLN A 71 -5.42 -0.91 -12.61
CA GLN A 71 -5.95 -2.26 -12.83
C GLN A 71 -5.43 -3.21 -11.77
N ALA A 72 -6.16 -4.30 -11.52
CA ALA A 72 -5.76 -5.29 -10.52
C ALA A 72 -4.48 -6.04 -10.93
N VAL A 73 -3.65 -6.42 -9.95
CA VAL A 73 -2.48 -7.29 -10.15
C VAL A 73 -2.85 -8.59 -10.85
N CYS A 74 -4.07 -9.08 -10.69
CA CYS A 74 -4.57 -10.26 -11.40
C CYS A 74 -4.43 -10.17 -12.92
N THR A 75 -4.50 -8.98 -13.50
CA THR A 75 -4.29 -8.76 -14.94
C THR A 75 -2.87 -9.12 -15.36
N GLU A 76 -1.88 -8.71 -14.59
CA GLU A 76 -0.48 -9.06 -14.80
C GLU A 76 -0.22 -10.54 -14.50
N CYS A 77 -0.81 -11.02 -13.40
CA CYS A 77 -0.69 -12.41 -12.98
C CYS A 77 -1.18 -13.39 -14.05
N LYS A 78 -2.32 -13.12 -14.66
CA LYS A 78 -2.87 -13.92 -15.78
C LYS A 78 -2.02 -13.80 -17.05
N ARG A 79 -1.51 -12.61 -17.34
CA ARG A 79 -0.61 -12.40 -18.49
C ARG A 79 0.70 -13.18 -18.33
N ASN A 80 1.16 -13.36 -17.10
CA ASN A 80 2.33 -14.18 -16.77
C ASN A 80 2.00 -15.67 -16.62
N GLU A 81 0.79 -16.10 -16.99
CA GLU A 81 0.33 -17.50 -16.98
C GLU A 81 0.43 -18.17 -15.60
N ASN A 82 0.35 -17.39 -14.51
CA ASN A 82 0.37 -17.95 -13.18
C ASN A 82 -0.94 -18.69 -12.85
N VAL A 83 -0.79 -19.83 -12.19
CA VAL A 83 -1.94 -20.53 -11.59
C VAL A 83 -2.52 -19.69 -10.45
N CYS A 84 -3.84 -19.53 -10.45
CA CYS A 84 -4.51 -18.77 -9.41
C CYS A 84 -4.32 -19.40 -8.04
N LEU A 85 -3.88 -18.61 -7.06
CA LEU A 85 -3.64 -19.11 -5.70
C LEU A 85 -4.94 -19.47 -4.97
N TYR A 86 -6.07 -18.87 -5.36
CA TYR A 86 -7.38 -19.28 -4.84
C TYR A 86 -7.71 -20.72 -5.18
N ASP A 87 -7.34 -21.21 -6.37
CA ASP A 87 -7.52 -22.60 -6.77
C ASP A 87 -6.74 -23.59 -5.87
N ARG A 88 -5.77 -23.06 -5.13
CA ARG A 88 -4.98 -23.79 -4.12
C ARG A 88 -5.43 -23.52 -2.68
N GLY A 89 -6.58 -22.86 -2.47
CA GLY A 89 -7.09 -22.48 -1.16
C GLY A 89 -6.26 -21.40 -0.44
N VAL A 90 -5.43 -20.64 -1.18
CA VAL A 90 -4.54 -19.64 -0.60
C VAL A 90 -5.07 -18.23 -0.88
N THR A 91 -5.28 -17.44 0.17
CA THR A 91 -5.77 -16.06 0.08
C THR A 91 -4.71 -15.14 -0.55
N CYS A 92 -5.10 -14.42 -1.61
CA CYS A 92 -4.26 -13.49 -2.33
C CYS A 92 -4.98 -12.14 -2.48
N LEU A 93 -4.28 -11.03 -2.29
CA LEU A 93 -4.85 -9.68 -2.43
C LEU A 93 -4.76 -9.11 -3.87
N GLY A 94 -4.35 -9.94 -4.83
CA GLY A 94 -4.24 -9.53 -6.23
C GLY A 94 -5.49 -8.88 -6.83
N PRO A 95 -6.71 -9.37 -6.56
CA PRO A 95 -7.94 -8.80 -7.13
C PRO A 95 -8.21 -7.34 -6.76
N VAL A 96 -7.76 -6.90 -5.60
CA VAL A 96 -8.02 -5.54 -5.08
C VAL A 96 -6.77 -4.66 -5.09
N THR A 97 -5.61 -5.21 -5.43
CA THR A 97 -4.33 -4.49 -5.42
C THR A 97 -3.99 -3.96 -6.80
N ARG A 98 -3.48 -2.73 -6.87
CA ARG A 98 -3.00 -2.10 -8.10
C ARG A 98 -1.85 -2.84 -8.75
N ALA A 99 -1.93 -3.00 -10.05
CA ALA A 99 -0.85 -3.50 -10.92
C ALA A 99 0.36 -2.53 -11.01
N GLY A 100 1.38 -2.93 -11.76
CA GLY A 100 2.62 -2.18 -12.02
C GLY A 100 3.87 -2.87 -11.48
N CYS A 101 3.73 -3.97 -10.72
CA CYS A 101 4.85 -4.78 -10.24
C CYS A 101 5.08 -6.04 -11.08
N ASN A 102 4.36 -6.19 -12.18
CA ASN A 102 4.38 -7.41 -13.02
C ASN A 102 4.09 -8.69 -12.22
N SER A 103 3.17 -8.63 -11.26
CA SER A 103 2.81 -9.74 -10.34
C SER A 103 4.01 -10.42 -9.66
N TRP A 104 5.05 -9.67 -9.35
CA TRP A 104 6.35 -10.17 -8.93
C TRP A 104 6.28 -11.22 -7.81
N CYS A 105 5.45 -11.00 -6.80
CA CYS A 105 5.29 -11.94 -5.69
C CYS A 105 4.77 -13.29 -6.17
N VAL A 106 3.73 -13.30 -7.02
CA VAL A 106 3.12 -14.54 -7.51
C VAL A 106 4.06 -15.28 -8.45
N ASN A 107 4.78 -14.56 -9.31
CA ASN A 107 5.80 -15.13 -10.20
C ASN A 107 6.92 -15.86 -9.42
N ASN A 108 7.14 -15.46 -8.16
CA ASN A 108 8.13 -16.06 -7.27
C ASN A 108 7.51 -17.00 -6.21
N GLY A 109 6.32 -17.53 -6.45
CA GLY A 109 5.68 -18.51 -5.58
C GLY A 109 5.04 -17.93 -4.31
N ASN A 110 4.91 -16.62 -4.22
CA ASN A 110 4.30 -15.94 -3.08
C ASN A 110 2.90 -15.41 -3.42
N ILE A 111 2.16 -14.98 -2.39
CA ILE A 111 0.87 -14.30 -2.54
C ILE A 111 1.06 -12.80 -2.81
N CYS A 112 0.06 -12.14 -3.39
CA CYS A 112 0.00 -10.69 -3.36
C CYS A 112 -0.41 -10.21 -1.94
N TYR A 113 0.39 -9.31 -1.36
CA TYR A 113 0.18 -8.76 -0.02
C TYR A 113 -0.46 -7.37 0.00
N GLY A 114 -0.81 -6.81 -1.16
CA GLY A 114 -1.48 -5.51 -1.21
C GLY A 114 -0.56 -4.29 -1.04
N CYS A 115 0.76 -4.44 -1.22
CA CYS A 115 1.75 -3.39 -0.93
C CYS A 115 1.64 -2.15 -1.84
N ARG A 116 0.90 -2.23 -2.95
CA ARG A 116 0.73 -1.13 -3.91
C ARG A 116 -0.53 -0.30 -3.69
N GLY A 117 -1.30 -0.62 -2.66
CA GLY A 117 -2.58 -0.01 -2.40
C GLY A 117 -3.72 -0.59 -3.24
N LEU A 118 -4.92 -0.11 -2.98
CA LEU A 118 -6.12 -0.60 -3.64
C LEU A 118 -6.32 0.04 -5.02
N VAL A 119 -6.95 -0.69 -5.93
CA VAL A 119 -7.50 -0.11 -7.16
C VAL A 119 -8.56 0.93 -6.81
N SER A 120 -8.79 1.93 -7.67
CA SER A 120 -9.75 3.01 -7.39
C SER A 120 -11.21 2.52 -7.34
N ASN A 121 -11.52 1.46 -8.08
CA ASN A 121 -12.85 0.86 -8.10
C ASN A 121 -12.76 -0.66 -7.89
N PRO A 122 -12.52 -1.11 -6.65
CA PRO A 122 -12.44 -2.54 -6.37
C PRO A 122 -13.80 -3.19 -6.57
N ASN A 123 -13.82 -4.32 -7.28
CA ASN A 123 -15.03 -5.12 -7.41
C ASN A 123 -15.31 -5.87 -6.10
N GLU A 124 -15.87 -5.18 -5.12
CA GLU A 124 -16.16 -5.74 -3.80
C GLU A 124 -17.12 -6.93 -3.87
N LYS A 125 -18.14 -6.86 -4.73
CA LYS A 125 -19.10 -7.97 -4.92
C LYS A 125 -18.42 -9.19 -5.50
N GLY A 126 -17.59 -9.00 -6.53
CA GLY A 126 -16.80 -10.07 -7.12
C GLY A 126 -15.80 -10.65 -6.12
N MET A 127 -15.16 -9.82 -5.32
CA MET A 127 -14.27 -10.27 -4.26
C MET A 127 -15.01 -11.13 -3.23
N LEU A 128 -16.17 -10.69 -2.77
CA LEU A 128 -16.99 -11.43 -1.81
C LEU A 128 -17.44 -12.78 -2.38
N GLN A 129 -17.86 -12.84 -3.64
CA GLN A 129 -18.21 -14.08 -4.32
C GLN A 129 -17.05 -15.07 -4.38
N VAL A 130 -15.85 -14.58 -4.71
CA VAL A 130 -14.63 -15.39 -4.74
C VAL A 130 -14.32 -15.92 -3.35
N LEU A 131 -14.31 -15.07 -2.32
CA LEU A 131 -14.05 -15.48 -0.95
C LEU A 131 -15.02 -16.56 -0.48
N THR A 132 -16.32 -16.39 -0.79
CA THR A 132 -17.37 -17.37 -0.45
C THR A 132 -17.15 -18.69 -1.18
N ALA A 133 -16.85 -18.65 -2.47
CA ALA A 133 -16.64 -19.86 -3.29
C ALA A 133 -15.44 -20.69 -2.80
N TYR A 134 -14.42 -20.03 -2.24
CA TYR A 134 -13.22 -20.70 -1.73
C TYR A 134 -13.20 -20.87 -0.20
N GLY A 135 -14.30 -20.55 0.50
CA GLY A 135 -14.42 -20.71 1.96
C GLY A 135 -13.45 -19.82 2.75
N ILE A 136 -13.04 -18.68 2.21
CA ILE A 136 -12.09 -17.77 2.85
C ILE A 136 -12.84 -16.71 3.64
N SER A 137 -12.50 -16.53 4.92
CA SER A 137 -13.14 -15.52 5.75
C SER A 137 -12.72 -14.09 5.36
N LEU A 138 -13.69 -13.18 5.36
CA LEU A 138 -13.46 -11.75 5.11
C LEU A 138 -12.48 -11.16 6.13
N GLU A 139 -12.57 -11.56 7.40
CA GLU A 139 -11.68 -11.12 8.47
C GLU A 139 -10.20 -11.40 8.13
N HIS A 140 -9.92 -12.57 7.55
CA HIS A 140 -8.56 -12.94 7.16
C HIS A 140 -8.02 -12.03 6.05
N VAL A 141 -8.88 -11.64 5.12
CA VAL A 141 -8.51 -10.70 4.02
C VAL A 141 -8.26 -9.30 4.58
N VAL A 142 -9.16 -8.79 5.42
CA VAL A 142 -9.01 -7.48 6.07
C VAL A 142 -7.70 -7.41 6.85
N LYS A 143 -7.40 -8.41 7.66
CA LYS A 143 -6.17 -8.49 8.43
C LYS A 143 -4.90 -8.47 7.56
N LYS A 144 -4.95 -9.09 6.37
CA LYS A 144 -3.85 -9.00 5.39
C LYS A 144 -3.76 -7.63 4.74
N MET A 145 -4.89 -7.00 4.44
CA MET A 145 -4.93 -5.66 3.85
C MET A 145 -4.35 -4.61 4.79
N GLU A 146 -4.55 -4.73 6.08
CA GLU A 146 -4.01 -3.81 7.09
C GLU A 146 -2.48 -3.76 7.11
N MET A 147 -1.79 -4.79 6.63
CA MET A 147 -0.34 -4.85 6.64
C MET A 147 0.32 -3.64 5.96
N TYR A 148 -0.28 -3.15 4.87
CA TYR A 148 0.26 -2.03 4.08
C TYR A 148 -0.66 -0.80 4.03
N ASN A 149 -1.92 -0.95 4.43
CA ASN A 149 -2.93 0.10 4.27
C ASN A 149 -3.48 0.64 5.59
N ARG A 150 -2.95 0.23 6.73
CA ARG A 150 -3.47 0.61 8.06
C ARG A 150 -3.37 2.10 8.38
N CYS A 151 -2.43 2.81 7.77
CA CYS A 151 -2.25 4.26 8.01
C CYS A 151 -3.07 5.13 7.06
N ARG A 152 -3.97 4.55 6.28
CA ARG A 152 -4.97 5.32 5.53
C ARG A 152 -6.12 5.62 6.47
N GLU A 153 -5.97 6.68 7.25
CA GLU A 153 -7.10 7.24 7.98
C GLU A 153 -8.11 7.83 7.00
N GLU A 154 -9.38 7.75 7.34
CA GLU A 154 -10.44 8.42 6.60
C GLU A 154 -10.12 9.92 6.54
N GLY A 155 -9.78 10.41 5.36
CA GLY A 155 -9.35 11.79 5.14
C GLY A 155 -7.95 11.97 4.56
N ASP A 156 -7.10 10.95 4.55
CA ASP A 156 -5.79 10.99 3.90
C ASP A 156 -5.88 10.74 2.38
N VAL A 157 -6.86 11.38 1.76
CA VAL A 157 -7.08 11.34 0.30
C VAL A 157 -5.94 12.05 -0.44
N THR A 158 -5.17 12.88 0.29
CA THR A 158 -4.05 13.63 -0.27
C THR A 158 -2.81 12.77 -0.49
N ALA A 159 -2.74 11.61 0.15
CA ALA A 159 -1.68 10.64 -0.03
C ALA A 159 -2.02 9.52 -1.03
N ASP A 160 -3.11 9.63 -1.77
CA ASP A 160 -3.39 8.74 -2.88
C ASP A 160 -2.52 9.16 -4.08
N PRO A 161 -1.49 8.37 -4.45
CA PRO A 161 -0.63 8.70 -5.58
C PRO A 161 -1.37 8.69 -6.93
N LEU A 162 -2.66 8.35 -6.92
CA LEU A 162 -3.51 8.37 -8.10
C LEU A 162 -4.31 9.64 -8.26
N LEU A 163 -4.45 10.41 -7.21
CA LEU A 163 -4.93 11.77 -7.45
C LEU A 163 -3.80 12.48 -8.18
N PRO A 164 -4.01 12.94 -9.42
CA PRO A 164 -3.07 13.85 -10.03
C PRO A 164 -2.77 14.93 -8.99
N PRO A 165 -1.56 15.50 -8.94
CA PRO A 165 -1.30 16.62 -8.05
C PRO A 165 -2.31 17.69 -8.38
N LEU A 166 -3.46 17.60 -7.71
CA LEU A 166 -4.58 18.49 -7.90
C LEU A 166 -4.09 19.86 -7.54
N ALA A 167 -3.98 20.66 -8.57
CA ALA A 167 -4.04 22.10 -8.45
C ALA A 167 -3.15 22.69 -7.36
N LYS A 168 -1.86 22.34 -7.33
CA LYS A 168 -0.87 23.20 -6.70
C LYS A 168 -0.75 24.57 -7.43
N GLY A 169 -1.58 24.76 -8.46
CA GLY A 169 -1.68 26.04 -9.17
C GLY A 169 -2.34 27.17 -8.40
N GLU A 170 -3.03 26.91 -7.30
CA GLU A 170 -3.76 27.96 -6.57
C GLU A 170 -3.10 28.40 -5.25
N GLN A 171 -1.95 27.88 -4.89
CA GLN A 171 -1.19 28.39 -3.74
C GLN A 171 0.06 29.20 -4.12
N GLY A 172 0.13 29.67 -5.32
CA GLY A 172 1.18 30.55 -5.81
C GLY A 172 1.03 32.02 -5.42
N GLY A 173 0.66 32.30 -4.20
CA GLY A 173 0.69 33.64 -3.62
C GLY A 173 1.91 33.83 -2.71
N LEU A 174 3.12 33.68 -3.21
CA LEU A 174 4.31 34.21 -2.55
C LEU A 174 4.37 35.72 -2.85
N ASN A 175 3.74 36.51 -1.99
CA ASN A 175 4.11 37.92 -1.85
C ASN A 175 5.56 37.98 -1.37
N ARG A 176 6.43 38.39 -2.26
CA ARG A 176 7.73 38.94 -1.89
C ARG A 176 7.53 40.46 -1.73
N GLU A 177 7.53 40.92 -0.56
CA GLU A 177 7.99 42.25 -0.17
C GLU A 177 9.21 42.10 0.72
#